data_9ff26489718b9e19411e52196e00ec35
#
_entry.id   9ff26489718b9e19411e52196e00ec35
#
_cell.length_a   1.000
_cell.length_b   1.000
_cell.length_c   1.000
_cell.angle_alpha   90.00
_cell.angle_beta   90.00
_cell.angle_gamma   90.00
#
_symmetry.space_group_name_H-M   'P 1'
#
loop_
_entity.id
_entity.type
_entity.pdbx_description
1 polymer ?
#
loop_
_entity_poly.entity_id
_entity_poly.type
_entity_poly.pdbx_seq_one_letter_code
_entity_poly.pdbx_strand_id
1 'polypeptide(L)'
;MKQKAKLWLLVAGLISLMSCNKVEGKTDSDSSAFAKGADISWLPQMEKSGYIFYNDNGVKEDCIQILKDHGINSVRLRTWVDPSDNPHSGHCSKEETVAMAVRAQKAGMRIMINFHYSDTWADPAHQTKPKAWEGLNFEQLKEALYTYTADVMTALKDAGVTPEWVQVGNEIPSGM
;
A
#
# COMPACT_ATOMS: atom_id res chain seq x y z
N MET A 1 3.70 -5.97 87.68
CA MET A 1 3.29 -6.66 86.47
C MET A 1 3.62 -5.74 85.30
N LYS A 2 4.66 -6.00 84.53
CA LYS A 2 5.13 -5.17 83.38
C LYS A 2 4.98 -6.02 82.11
N GLN A 3 4.00 -5.65 81.27
CA GLN A 3 3.84 -6.22 79.94
C GLN A 3 4.86 -5.60 78.97
N LYS A 4 5.63 -6.43 78.31
CA LYS A 4 6.56 -6.06 77.24
C LYS A 4 5.80 -6.14 75.90
N ALA A 5 5.61 -5.00 75.24
CA ALA A 5 5.13 -4.96 73.87
C ALA A 5 6.22 -5.35 72.88
N LYS A 6 5.97 -6.37 72.05
CA LYS A 6 6.85 -6.74 70.94
C LYS A 6 6.47 -5.91 69.69
N LEU A 7 7.42 -5.11 69.26
CA LEU A 7 7.35 -4.34 68.03
C LEU A 7 7.67 -5.28 66.83
N TRP A 8 6.67 -5.53 65.95
CA TRP A 8 6.87 -6.23 64.69
C TRP A 8 7.13 -5.17 63.63
N LEU A 9 8.37 -5.14 63.11
CA LEU A 9 8.72 -4.39 61.91
C LEU A 9 8.23 -5.15 60.69
N LEU A 10 7.19 -4.62 60.02
CA LEU A 10 6.76 -5.02 58.72
C LEU A 10 7.66 -4.34 57.67
N VAL A 11 8.57 -5.11 57.08
CA VAL A 11 9.33 -4.70 55.89
C VAL A 11 8.41 -4.92 54.70
N ALA A 12 7.77 -3.85 54.21
CA ALA A 12 7.07 -3.86 52.95
C ALA A 12 8.08 -3.78 51.81
N GLY A 13 8.36 -4.94 51.18
CA GLY A 13 9.15 -5.00 49.96
C GLY A 13 8.35 -4.39 48.79
N LEU A 14 8.80 -3.23 48.28
CA LEU A 14 8.31 -2.69 47.01
C LEU A 14 8.85 -3.57 45.88
N ILE A 15 8.00 -4.44 45.37
CA ILE A 15 8.24 -5.14 44.10
C ILE A 15 7.88 -4.15 42.99
N SER A 16 8.88 -3.48 42.43
CA SER A 16 8.78 -2.69 41.22
C SER A 16 8.54 -3.64 40.05
N LEU A 17 7.29 -3.76 39.62
CA LEU A 17 6.94 -4.40 38.36
C LEU A 17 7.45 -3.51 37.22
N MET A 18 8.65 -3.77 36.74
CA MET A 18 9.11 -3.27 35.44
C MET A 18 8.19 -3.90 34.37
N SER A 19 7.18 -3.15 34.00
CA SER A 19 6.42 -3.43 32.79
C SER A 19 7.37 -3.26 31.60
N CYS A 20 7.90 -4.38 31.09
CA CYS A 20 8.50 -4.39 29.77
C CYS A 20 7.39 -4.09 28.76
N ASN A 21 7.24 -2.84 28.40
CA ASN A 21 6.54 -2.48 27.18
C ASN A 21 7.33 -3.14 26.03
N LYS A 22 6.82 -4.25 25.52
CA LYS A 22 7.21 -4.78 24.23
C LYS A 22 6.87 -3.66 23.23
N VAL A 23 7.90 -2.90 22.85
CA VAL A 23 7.83 -2.14 21.59
C VAL A 23 7.65 -3.20 20.53
N GLU A 24 6.40 -3.33 20.01
CA GLU A 24 6.17 -4.08 18.79
C GLU A 24 7.01 -3.39 17.71
N GLY A 25 8.15 -4.00 17.45
CA GLY A 25 9.04 -3.58 16.39
C GLY A 25 8.22 -3.63 15.10
N LYS A 26 8.12 -2.49 14.43
CA LYS A 26 7.84 -2.44 13.01
C LYS A 26 8.65 -3.57 12.40
N THR A 27 7.96 -4.59 11.87
CA THR A 27 8.65 -5.60 11.07
C THR A 27 9.13 -4.84 9.83
N ASP A 28 10.40 -4.45 9.85
CA ASP A 28 11.07 -4.01 8.64
C ASP A 28 10.94 -5.19 7.66
N SER A 29 10.16 -4.99 6.61
CA SER A 29 10.16 -5.92 5.49
C SER A 29 11.61 -6.04 5.07
N ASP A 30 12.18 -7.26 5.13
CA ASP A 30 13.56 -7.48 4.74
C ASP A 30 13.74 -7.03 3.28
N SER A 31 14.20 -5.78 3.10
CA SER A 31 14.42 -5.19 1.77
C SER A 31 15.50 -5.92 0.98
N SER A 32 16.25 -6.81 1.63
CA SER A 32 17.24 -7.68 1.01
C SER A 32 16.62 -8.93 0.38
N ALA A 33 15.39 -9.29 0.75
CA ALA A 33 14.72 -10.47 0.24
C ALA A 33 14.34 -10.30 -1.25
N PHE A 34 14.45 -11.38 -2.03
CA PHE A 34 13.99 -11.38 -3.43
C PHE A 34 12.51 -10.97 -3.51
N ALA A 35 12.19 -9.98 -4.37
CA ALA A 35 10.82 -9.53 -4.58
C ALA A 35 10.02 -10.56 -5.39
N LYS A 36 9.08 -11.22 -4.73
CA LYS A 36 8.08 -12.09 -5.35
C LYS A 36 6.79 -11.29 -5.44
N GLY A 37 6.52 -10.70 -6.60
CA GLY A 37 5.45 -9.71 -6.75
C GLY A 37 4.27 -10.19 -7.57
N ALA A 38 3.12 -9.57 -7.33
CA ALA A 38 1.92 -9.67 -8.15
C ALA A 38 1.35 -8.28 -8.42
N ASP A 39 0.84 -8.04 -9.64
CA ASP A 39 0.00 -6.87 -9.92
C ASP A 39 -1.43 -7.18 -9.48
N ILE A 40 -1.91 -6.41 -8.51
CA ILE A 40 -3.25 -6.56 -7.94
C ILE A 40 -4.09 -5.30 -8.12
N SER A 41 -3.73 -4.45 -9.06
CA SER A 41 -4.39 -3.17 -9.30
C SER A 41 -5.88 -3.32 -9.63
N TRP A 42 -6.32 -4.46 -10.15
CA TRP A 42 -7.72 -4.77 -10.42
C TRP A 42 -8.50 -5.32 -9.22
N LEU A 43 -7.86 -5.57 -8.11
CA LEU A 43 -8.53 -6.17 -6.96
C LEU A 43 -9.76 -5.36 -6.48
N PRO A 44 -9.72 -4.01 -6.37
CA PRO A 44 -10.89 -3.22 -5.99
C PRO A 44 -12.08 -3.42 -6.95
N GLN A 45 -11.81 -3.47 -8.26
CA GLN A 45 -12.83 -3.74 -9.29
C GLN A 45 -13.45 -5.12 -9.12
N MET A 46 -12.63 -6.15 -8.91
CA MET A 46 -13.12 -7.53 -8.72
C MET A 46 -14.01 -7.63 -7.50
N GLU A 47 -13.55 -7.08 -6.35
CA GLU A 47 -14.30 -7.08 -5.11
C GLU A 47 -15.63 -6.31 -5.23
N LYS A 48 -15.62 -5.14 -5.88
CA LYS A 48 -16.82 -4.35 -6.16
C LYS A 48 -17.81 -5.08 -7.08
N SER A 49 -17.30 -5.94 -7.96
CA SER A 49 -18.11 -6.81 -8.83
C SER A 49 -18.57 -8.10 -8.13
N GLY A 50 -18.29 -8.26 -6.85
CA GLY A 50 -18.76 -9.39 -6.05
C GLY A 50 -17.88 -10.64 -6.13
N TYR A 51 -16.66 -10.56 -6.68
CA TYR A 51 -15.72 -11.68 -6.61
C TYR A 51 -15.31 -11.96 -5.17
N ILE A 52 -15.27 -13.25 -4.85
CA ILE A 52 -14.88 -13.75 -3.54
C ILE A 52 -13.67 -14.67 -3.73
N PHE A 53 -12.66 -14.47 -2.92
CA PHE A 53 -11.45 -15.28 -2.92
C PHE A 53 -11.50 -16.32 -1.80
N TYR A 54 -10.93 -17.49 -2.07
CA TYR A 54 -10.89 -18.61 -1.14
C TYR A 54 -9.45 -19.12 -1.05
N ASN A 55 -9.04 -19.48 0.16
CA ASN A 55 -7.76 -20.14 0.38
C ASN A 55 -7.81 -21.64 0.00
N ASP A 56 -6.69 -22.33 0.12
CA ASP A 56 -6.55 -23.74 -0.25
C ASP A 56 -7.50 -24.69 0.51
N ASN A 57 -8.02 -24.26 1.65
CA ASN A 57 -9.00 -25.01 2.44
C ASN A 57 -10.45 -24.70 2.02
N GLY A 58 -10.66 -23.89 0.98
CA GLY A 58 -11.99 -23.48 0.53
C GLY A 58 -12.66 -22.47 1.48
N VAL A 59 -11.90 -21.80 2.34
CA VAL A 59 -12.40 -20.77 3.26
C VAL A 59 -12.24 -19.41 2.60
N LYS A 60 -13.31 -18.60 2.67
CA LYS A 60 -13.26 -17.21 2.18
C LYS A 60 -12.19 -16.43 2.94
N GLU A 61 -11.32 -15.75 2.18
CA GLU A 61 -10.21 -15.01 2.75
C GLU A 61 -9.87 -13.77 1.90
N ASP A 62 -9.13 -12.83 2.50
CA ASP A 62 -8.61 -11.66 1.80
C ASP A 62 -7.59 -12.05 0.74
N CYS A 63 -7.73 -11.54 -0.49
CA CYS A 63 -6.84 -11.87 -1.60
C CYS A 63 -5.36 -11.58 -1.30
N ILE A 64 -5.05 -10.47 -0.62
CA ILE A 64 -3.68 -10.13 -0.25
C ILE A 64 -3.13 -11.13 0.76
N GLN A 65 -3.95 -11.59 1.71
CA GLN A 65 -3.53 -12.60 2.66
C GLN A 65 -3.26 -13.94 1.98
N ILE A 66 -4.13 -14.37 1.07
CA ILE A 66 -3.92 -15.58 0.26
C ILE A 66 -2.59 -15.50 -0.49
N LEU A 67 -2.34 -14.39 -1.19
CA LEU A 67 -1.08 -14.18 -1.91
C LEU A 67 0.14 -14.26 -0.97
N LYS A 68 0.04 -13.66 0.20
CA LYS A 68 1.10 -13.71 1.21
C LYS A 68 1.37 -15.13 1.70
N ASP A 69 0.33 -15.91 1.96
CA ASP A 69 0.45 -17.30 2.41
C ASP A 69 1.10 -18.20 1.35
N HIS A 70 0.96 -17.82 0.06
CA HIS A 70 1.67 -18.43 -1.08
C HIS A 70 3.07 -17.83 -1.34
N GLY A 71 3.58 -17.01 -0.41
CA GLY A 71 4.95 -16.51 -0.45
C GLY A 71 5.16 -15.27 -1.32
N ILE A 72 4.09 -14.62 -1.79
CA ILE A 72 4.16 -13.29 -2.40
C ILE A 72 4.47 -12.28 -1.30
N ASN A 73 5.47 -11.43 -1.52
CA ASN A 73 5.92 -10.42 -0.56
C ASN A 73 5.86 -8.99 -1.08
N SER A 74 5.46 -8.82 -2.34
CA SER A 74 5.46 -7.54 -3.02
C SER A 74 4.21 -7.40 -3.89
N VAL A 75 3.69 -6.18 -3.99
CA VAL A 75 2.57 -5.87 -4.88
C VAL A 75 2.92 -4.70 -5.79
N ARG A 76 2.42 -4.76 -7.02
CA ARG A 76 2.43 -3.65 -7.97
C ARG A 76 1.03 -3.05 -8.05
N LEU A 77 0.95 -1.74 -7.89
CA LEU A 77 -0.29 -0.96 -7.95
C LEU A 77 -0.11 0.13 -9.01
N ARG A 78 -0.90 0.06 -10.08
CA ARG A 78 -0.92 1.12 -11.07
C ARG A 78 -1.85 2.26 -10.64
N THR A 79 -1.61 3.44 -11.17
CA THR A 79 -2.50 4.59 -11.01
C THR A 79 -2.77 5.25 -12.36
N TRP A 80 -4.03 5.66 -12.58
CA TRP A 80 -4.52 6.42 -13.71
C TRP A 80 -4.85 7.84 -13.27
N VAL A 81 -4.83 8.79 -14.22
CA VAL A 81 -5.00 10.22 -13.90
C VAL A 81 -6.46 10.55 -13.59
N ASP A 82 -7.36 10.21 -14.50
CA ASP A 82 -8.79 10.43 -14.34
C ASP A 82 -9.55 9.22 -14.95
N PRO A 83 -9.53 8.05 -14.24
CA PRO A 83 -10.23 6.88 -14.73
C PRO A 83 -11.74 7.09 -14.77
N SER A 84 -12.41 6.41 -15.71
CA SER A 84 -13.87 6.48 -15.81
C SER A 84 -14.55 5.85 -14.60
N ASP A 85 -15.82 6.22 -14.36
CA ASP A 85 -16.67 5.60 -13.31
C ASP A 85 -17.19 4.22 -13.70
N ASN A 86 -16.80 3.69 -14.85
CA ASN A 86 -17.24 2.38 -15.30
C ASN A 86 -16.72 1.28 -14.36
N PRO A 87 -17.60 0.51 -13.71
CA PRO A 87 -17.19 -0.52 -12.74
C PRO A 87 -16.36 -1.66 -13.35
N HIS A 88 -16.35 -1.77 -14.69
CA HIS A 88 -15.59 -2.81 -15.39
C HIS A 88 -14.26 -2.33 -15.98
N SER A 89 -14.03 -1.01 -16.04
CA SER A 89 -12.81 -0.45 -16.64
C SER A 89 -12.31 0.82 -15.97
N GLY A 90 -13.07 1.39 -15.04
CA GLY A 90 -12.73 2.64 -14.36
C GLY A 90 -12.28 2.37 -12.93
N HIS A 91 -11.06 2.01 -12.74
CA HIS A 91 -10.46 1.80 -11.42
C HIS A 91 -9.03 2.36 -11.43
N CYS A 92 -8.32 2.18 -10.32
CA CYS A 92 -6.95 2.66 -10.18
C CYS A 92 -6.84 4.19 -10.14
N SER A 93 -7.85 4.88 -9.61
CA SER A 93 -7.70 6.28 -9.24
C SER A 93 -6.62 6.45 -8.18
N LYS A 94 -6.18 7.70 -7.96
CA LYS A 94 -5.26 8.02 -6.86
C LYS A 94 -5.78 7.48 -5.52
N GLU A 95 -7.05 7.72 -5.22
CA GLU A 95 -7.69 7.34 -3.96
C GLU A 95 -7.73 5.82 -3.79
N GLU A 96 -8.10 5.07 -4.83
CA GLU A 96 -8.09 3.61 -4.80
C GLU A 96 -6.67 3.05 -4.67
N THR A 97 -5.71 3.63 -5.38
CA THR A 97 -4.31 3.24 -5.30
C THR A 97 -3.74 3.46 -3.90
N VAL A 98 -4.03 4.60 -3.27
CA VAL A 98 -3.62 4.89 -1.88
C VAL A 98 -4.29 3.90 -0.91
N ALA A 99 -5.59 3.65 -1.05
CA ALA A 99 -6.30 2.70 -0.19
C ALA A 99 -5.73 1.27 -0.30
N MET A 100 -5.42 0.84 -1.52
CA MET A 100 -4.77 -0.45 -1.77
C MET A 100 -3.35 -0.51 -1.21
N ALA A 101 -2.58 0.57 -1.32
CA ALA A 101 -1.24 0.66 -0.77
C ALA A 101 -1.25 0.55 0.77
N VAL A 102 -2.18 1.23 1.43
CA VAL A 102 -2.39 1.11 2.88
C VAL A 102 -2.78 -0.33 3.27
N ARG A 103 -3.67 -0.96 2.51
CA ARG A 103 -4.08 -2.35 2.74
C ARG A 103 -2.91 -3.32 2.58
N ALA A 104 -2.13 -3.17 1.52
CA ALA A 104 -0.94 -3.98 1.26
C ALA A 104 0.14 -3.79 2.35
N GLN A 105 0.39 -2.54 2.77
CA GLN A 105 1.33 -2.24 3.85
C GLN A 105 0.91 -2.89 5.18
N LYS A 106 -0.39 -2.84 5.53
CA LYS A 106 -0.91 -3.52 6.73
C LYS A 106 -0.69 -5.04 6.69
N ALA A 107 -0.72 -5.63 5.51
CA ALA A 107 -0.40 -7.04 5.31
C ALA A 107 1.12 -7.31 5.30
N GLY A 108 1.98 -6.29 5.41
CA GLY A 108 3.44 -6.42 5.40
C GLY A 108 4.02 -6.64 4.00
N MET A 109 3.29 -6.26 2.95
CA MET A 109 3.77 -6.33 1.57
C MET A 109 4.67 -5.14 1.23
N ARG A 110 5.69 -5.36 0.42
CA ARG A 110 6.47 -4.34 -0.26
C ARG A 110 5.66 -3.78 -1.42
N ILE A 111 5.81 -2.51 -1.76
CA ILE A 111 4.91 -1.81 -2.68
C ILE A 111 5.69 -1.18 -3.82
N MET A 112 5.23 -1.43 -5.05
CA MET A 112 5.59 -0.70 -6.24
C MET A 112 4.39 0.11 -6.72
N ILE A 113 4.58 1.41 -6.97
CA ILE A 113 3.59 2.27 -7.63
C ILE A 113 3.97 2.43 -9.09
N ASN A 114 3.01 2.19 -9.98
CA ASN A 114 3.19 2.35 -11.41
C ASN A 114 2.28 3.45 -11.96
N PHE A 115 2.89 4.50 -12.49
CA PHE A 115 2.19 5.60 -13.14
C PHE A 115 1.98 5.29 -14.62
N HIS A 116 0.71 5.26 -15.06
CA HIS A 116 0.41 5.11 -16.48
C HIS A 116 0.42 6.44 -17.25
N TYR A 117 0.18 7.56 -16.58
CA TYR A 117 0.00 8.89 -17.18
C TYR A 117 -1.06 8.89 -18.29
N SER A 118 -2.13 8.17 -18.05
CA SER A 118 -3.29 7.99 -18.91
C SER A 118 -4.54 7.88 -18.03
N ASP A 119 -5.72 8.01 -18.61
CA ASP A 119 -7.00 7.76 -17.93
C ASP A 119 -7.42 6.28 -18.02
N THR A 120 -6.61 5.48 -18.72
CA THR A 120 -6.88 4.07 -18.99
C THR A 120 -5.56 3.31 -19.15
N TRP A 121 -5.65 2.10 -19.64
CA TRP A 121 -4.51 1.24 -19.89
C TRP A 121 -3.55 1.88 -20.89
N ALA A 122 -2.28 1.97 -20.51
CA ALA A 122 -1.17 2.38 -21.38
C ALA A 122 -0.27 1.16 -21.67
N ASP A 123 0.08 0.98 -22.94
CA ASP A 123 0.95 -0.09 -23.43
C ASP A 123 1.85 0.43 -24.57
N PRO A 124 2.77 -0.37 -25.14
CA PRO A 124 3.68 0.10 -26.18
C PRO A 124 3.01 0.67 -27.43
N ALA A 125 1.76 0.28 -27.73
CA ALA A 125 0.99 0.77 -28.86
C ALA A 125 0.05 1.92 -28.50
N HIS A 126 -0.26 2.10 -27.22
CA HIS A 126 -1.29 3.02 -26.74
C HIS A 126 -0.77 3.83 -25.55
N GLN A 127 -0.04 4.91 -25.84
CA GLN A 127 0.42 5.90 -24.86
C GLN A 127 -0.47 7.15 -24.93
N THR A 128 -1.79 6.95 -24.70
CA THR A 128 -2.79 8.02 -24.81
C THR A 128 -2.68 8.97 -23.60
N LYS A 129 -2.47 10.24 -23.87
CA LYS A 129 -2.47 11.27 -22.82
C LYS A 129 -3.82 11.32 -22.12
N PRO A 130 -3.86 11.65 -20.81
CA PRO A 130 -5.10 12.00 -20.14
C PRO A 130 -5.88 13.07 -20.89
N LYS A 131 -7.19 12.95 -20.92
CA LYS A 131 -8.06 13.92 -21.59
C LYS A 131 -7.81 15.36 -21.14
N ALA A 132 -7.56 15.55 -19.85
CA ALA A 132 -7.23 16.85 -19.28
C ALA A 132 -5.91 17.44 -19.79
N TRP A 133 -5.04 16.63 -20.42
CA TRP A 133 -3.72 17.04 -20.90
C TRP A 133 -3.63 17.15 -22.43
N GLU A 134 -4.69 16.82 -23.17
CA GLU A 134 -4.66 16.80 -24.65
C GLU A 134 -4.25 18.14 -25.29
N GLY A 135 -4.73 19.25 -24.72
CA GLY A 135 -4.46 20.61 -25.25
C GLY A 135 -3.16 21.26 -24.73
N LEU A 136 -2.41 20.59 -23.88
CA LEU A 136 -1.22 21.17 -23.25
C LEU A 136 -0.03 21.20 -24.23
N ASN A 137 0.73 22.30 -24.21
CA ASN A 137 2.05 22.33 -24.84
C ASN A 137 3.07 21.55 -24.00
N PHE A 138 4.28 21.37 -24.54
CA PHE A 138 5.30 20.52 -23.90
C PHE A 138 5.65 20.96 -22.48
N GLU A 139 5.82 22.26 -22.23
CA GLU A 139 6.16 22.76 -20.88
C GLU A 139 5.00 22.58 -19.90
N GLN A 140 3.78 22.82 -20.36
CA GLN A 140 2.57 22.57 -19.57
C GLN A 140 2.38 21.06 -19.27
N LEU A 141 2.69 20.19 -20.23
CA LEU A 141 2.61 18.76 -20.07
C LEU A 141 3.61 18.24 -19.02
N LYS A 142 4.84 18.74 -19.05
CA LYS A 142 5.85 18.44 -18.02
C LYS A 142 5.35 18.81 -16.62
N GLU A 143 4.77 20.00 -16.49
CA GLU A 143 4.25 20.49 -15.23
C GLU A 143 3.04 19.66 -14.75
N ALA A 144 2.14 19.29 -15.66
CA ALA A 144 0.99 18.45 -15.35
C ALA A 144 1.44 17.05 -14.85
N LEU A 145 2.40 16.43 -15.52
CA LEU A 145 2.99 15.16 -15.13
C LEU A 145 3.67 15.25 -13.76
N TYR A 146 4.48 16.28 -13.55
CA TYR A 146 5.14 16.51 -12.25
C TYR A 146 4.12 16.70 -11.14
N THR A 147 3.13 17.56 -11.35
CA THR A 147 2.10 17.87 -10.35
C THR A 147 1.30 16.63 -9.98
N TYR A 148 0.85 15.84 -10.97
CA TYR A 148 0.14 14.60 -10.72
C TYR A 148 0.99 13.59 -9.94
N THR A 149 2.26 13.41 -10.35
CA THR A 149 3.18 12.50 -9.66
C THR A 149 3.38 12.92 -8.21
N ALA A 150 3.64 14.21 -7.98
CA ALA A 150 3.83 14.78 -6.65
C ALA A 150 2.56 14.63 -5.78
N ASP A 151 1.38 14.82 -6.36
CA ASP A 151 0.10 14.67 -5.67
C ASP A 151 -0.13 13.23 -5.20
N VAL A 152 0.07 12.24 -6.08
CA VAL A 152 -0.05 10.81 -5.71
C VAL A 152 0.97 10.42 -4.64
N MET A 153 2.23 10.82 -4.80
CA MET A 153 3.29 10.49 -3.84
C MET A 153 3.06 11.18 -2.48
N THR A 154 2.53 12.40 -2.49
CA THR A 154 2.14 13.10 -1.27
C THR A 154 0.98 12.40 -0.57
N ALA A 155 -0.05 12.02 -1.31
CA ALA A 155 -1.20 11.30 -0.76
C ALA A 155 -0.78 9.94 -0.13
N LEU A 156 0.14 9.21 -0.76
CA LEU A 156 0.73 8.00 -0.18
C LEU A 156 1.47 8.30 1.11
N LYS A 157 2.34 9.31 1.11
CA LYS A 157 3.11 9.73 2.30
C LYS A 157 2.19 10.15 3.45
N ASP A 158 1.14 10.92 3.17
CA ASP A 158 0.18 11.39 4.17
C ASP A 158 -0.64 10.22 4.75
N ALA A 159 -0.86 9.18 3.95
CA ALA A 159 -1.44 7.90 4.40
C ALA A 159 -0.44 7.00 5.14
N GLY A 160 0.80 7.44 5.34
CA GLY A 160 1.86 6.70 6.03
C GLY A 160 2.49 5.60 5.18
N VAL A 161 2.34 5.64 3.85
CA VAL A 161 2.90 4.66 2.93
C VAL A 161 4.12 5.24 2.22
N THR A 162 5.23 4.50 2.25
CA THR A 162 6.41 4.77 1.43
C THR A 162 6.62 3.60 0.49
N PRO A 163 6.33 3.74 -0.81
CA PRO A 163 6.58 2.66 -1.76
C PRO A 163 8.09 2.41 -1.89
N GLU A 164 8.47 1.15 -2.06
CA GLU A 164 9.87 0.77 -2.26
C GLU A 164 10.34 1.05 -3.69
N TRP A 165 9.41 0.95 -4.64
CA TRP A 165 9.69 1.22 -6.05
C TRP A 165 8.63 2.13 -6.66
N VAL A 166 9.07 2.94 -7.60
CA VAL A 166 8.22 3.77 -8.44
C VAL A 166 8.58 3.50 -9.89
N GLN A 167 7.59 3.10 -10.68
CA GLN A 167 7.71 2.97 -12.13
C GLN A 167 7.09 4.22 -12.78
N VAL A 168 7.94 4.99 -13.43
CA VAL A 168 7.57 6.23 -14.12
C VAL A 168 7.21 5.90 -15.57
N GLY A 169 5.92 5.86 -15.86
CA GLY A 169 5.39 5.38 -17.14
C GLY A 169 5.23 3.85 -17.21
N ASN A 170 4.26 3.37 -17.97
CA ASN A 170 4.05 1.95 -18.23
C ASN A 170 4.43 1.61 -19.65
N GLU A 171 5.35 0.64 -19.81
CA GLU A 171 5.74 0.10 -21.11
C GLU A 171 6.07 1.17 -22.16
N ILE A 172 7.02 2.06 -21.83
CA ILE A 172 7.39 3.25 -22.60
C ILE A 172 8.66 3.07 -23.49
N PRO A 173 8.75 2.05 -24.36
CA PRO A 173 9.96 1.79 -25.13
C PRO A 173 10.29 2.92 -26.11
N SER A 174 9.28 3.67 -26.56
CA SER A 174 9.42 4.81 -27.50
C SER A 174 9.22 6.17 -26.85
N GLY A 175 9.12 6.20 -25.51
CA GLY A 175 8.77 7.42 -24.75
C GLY A 175 7.27 7.49 -24.41
N MET A 176 6.92 8.56 -23.72
CA MET A 176 5.54 8.89 -23.35
C MET A 176 4.99 10.00 -24.25
#